data_bff8044ce4a9c0c6eb128f95b9e898b9
#
_entry.id   bff8044ce4a9c0c6eb128f95b9e898b9
#
_cell.length_a   1.000
_cell.length_b   1.000
_cell.length_c   1.000
_cell.angle_alpha   90.00
_cell.angle_beta   90.00
_cell.angle_gamma   90.00
#
_symmetry.space_group_name_H-M   'P 1'
#
loop_
_entity.id
_entity.type
_entity.pdbx_description
1 polymer ?
#
loop_
_entity_poly.entity_id
_entity_poly.type
_entity_poly.pdbx_seq_one_letter_code
_entity_poly.pdbx_strand_id
1 'polypeptide(L)'
;MQLNELVARLDDKLRSPMFNDYCPNGLQVQGRDEVLKLVSGVTASEALIDAAIAAGADAILVHHGYFWKGEAAPVVGMKRRRLAKLLAHDI
;
A
#
# COMPACT_ATOMS: atom_id res chain seq x y z
N MET A 1 -12.36 -7.41 8.29
CA MET A 1 -11.26 -8.41 8.37
C MET A 1 -10.04 -7.74 8.99
N GLN A 2 -9.34 -8.44 9.82
CA GLN A 2 -8.10 -7.92 10.39
C GLN A 2 -7.03 -7.78 9.31
N LEU A 3 -6.23 -6.73 9.38
CA LEU A 3 -5.18 -6.47 8.40
C LEU A 3 -4.22 -7.65 8.24
N ASN A 4 -3.78 -8.23 9.35
CA ASN A 4 -2.86 -9.37 9.31
C ASN A 4 -3.45 -10.57 8.57
N GLU A 5 -4.73 -10.83 8.75
CA GLU A 5 -5.44 -11.91 8.04
C GLU A 5 -5.55 -11.60 6.56
N LEU A 6 -5.88 -10.36 6.21
CA LEU A 6 -5.95 -9.93 4.81
C LEU A 6 -4.61 -10.08 4.12
N VAL A 7 -3.53 -9.63 4.75
CA VAL A 7 -2.16 -9.74 4.21
C VAL A 7 -1.79 -11.21 3.99
N ALA A 8 -2.06 -12.07 4.98
CA ALA A 8 -1.75 -13.50 4.86
C ALA A 8 -2.50 -14.15 3.69
N ARG A 9 -3.78 -13.82 3.52
CA ARG A 9 -4.59 -14.37 2.42
C ARG A 9 -4.12 -13.88 1.06
N LEU A 10 -3.75 -12.61 0.94
CA LEU A 10 -3.25 -12.05 -0.32
C LEU A 10 -1.88 -12.63 -0.67
N ASP A 11 -0.97 -12.73 0.29
CA ASP A 11 0.35 -13.31 0.06
C ASP A 11 0.24 -14.79 -0.37
N ASP A 12 -0.65 -15.55 0.23
CA ASP A 12 -0.90 -16.93 -0.14
C ASP A 12 -1.47 -17.04 -1.55
N LYS A 13 -2.51 -16.26 -1.86
CA LYS A 13 -3.18 -16.30 -3.16
C LYS A 13 -2.28 -15.82 -4.29
N LEU A 14 -1.57 -14.73 -4.08
CA LEU A 14 -0.70 -14.11 -5.09
C LEU A 14 0.71 -14.71 -5.08
N ARG A 15 1.06 -15.47 -4.04
CA ARG A 15 2.39 -16.04 -3.85
C ARG A 15 3.48 -14.98 -3.89
N SER A 16 3.20 -13.83 -3.30
CA SER A 16 4.09 -12.66 -3.30
C SER A 16 5.53 -12.97 -2.90
N PRO A 17 5.79 -13.79 -1.84
CA PRO A 17 7.16 -14.10 -1.44
C PRO A 17 7.97 -14.90 -2.48
N MET A 18 7.31 -15.49 -3.48
CA MET A 18 7.97 -16.29 -4.51
C MET A 18 8.50 -15.48 -5.68
N PHE A 19 8.21 -14.18 -5.74
CA PHE A 19 8.62 -13.32 -6.84
C PHE A 19 9.68 -12.33 -6.40
N ASN A 20 10.76 -12.25 -7.20
CA ASN A 20 11.77 -11.19 -7.09
C ASN A 20 11.39 -10.07 -8.05
N ASP A 21 10.99 -8.94 -7.52
CA ASP A 21 10.53 -7.82 -8.31
C ASP A 21 11.39 -6.57 -8.06
N TYR A 22 11.21 -5.54 -8.90
CA TYR A 22 11.88 -4.25 -8.70
C TYR A 22 11.40 -3.54 -7.43
N CYS A 23 10.20 -3.86 -6.99
CA CYS A 23 9.62 -3.33 -5.76
C CYS A 23 9.41 -4.48 -4.78
N PRO A 24 9.48 -4.23 -3.47
CA PRO A 24 9.09 -5.23 -2.48
C PRO A 24 7.63 -5.63 -2.70
N ASN A 25 7.36 -6.93 -2.56
CA ASN A 25 6.00 -7.47 -2.56
C ASN A 25 5.47 -7.57 -1.14
N GLY A 26 4.16 -7.63 -0.99
CA GLY A 26 3.51 -7.74 0.30
C GLY A 26 3.15 -6.40 0.91
N LEU A 27 2.96 -6.39 2.21
CA LEU A 27 2.57 -5.17 2.94
C LEU A 27 3.69 -4.14 2.90
N GLN A 28 3.39 -2.95 2.40
CA GLN A 28 4.36 -1.88 2.25
C GLN A 28 4.25 -0.82 3.35
N VAL A 29 3.03 -0.41 3.65
CA VAL A 29 2.72 0.58 4.68
C VAL A 29 1.62 0.02 5.54
N GLN A 30 1.88 -0.10 6.83
CA GLN A 30 0.90 -0.61 7.78
C GLN A 30 -0.03 0.51 8.22
N GLY A 31 -1.31 0.31 7.98
CA GLY A 31 -2.35 1.20 8.45
C GLY A 31 -3.11 0.62 9.62
N ARG A 32 -4.44 0.81 9.64
CA ARG A 32 -5.31 0.33 10.73
C ARG A 32 -5.41 -1.18 10.78
N ASP A 33 -5.74 -1.71 11.94
CA ASP A 33 -5.83 -3.16 12.17
C ASP A 33 -7.06 -3.79 11.53
N GLU A 34 -8.20 -3.08 11.54
CA GLU A 34 -9.47 -3.57 10.98
C GLU A 34 -9.70 -2.99 9.60
N VAL A 35 -9.85 -3.85 8.60
CA VAL A 35 -10.11 -3.44 7.21
C VAL A 35 -11.52 -3.85 6.82
N LEU A 36 -12.40 -2.87 6.65
CA LEU A 36 -13.76 -3.05 6.18
C LEU A 36 -13.89 -2.66 4.71
N LYS A 37 -13.09 -1.69 4.25
CA LYS A 37 -13.13 -1.20 2.87
C LYS A 37 -11.74 -1.23 2.26
N LEU A 38 -11.58 -2.06 1.25
CA LEU A 38 -10.36 -2.19 0.46
C LEU A 38 -10.57 -1.52 -0.90
N VAL A 39 -9.67 -0.61 -1.25
CA VAL A 39 -9.65 0.02 -2.58
C VAL A 39 -8.48 -0.56 -3.36
N SER A 40 -8.71 -0.97 -4.60
CA SER A 40 -7.66 -1.49 -5.47
C SER A 40 -7.34 -0.49 -6.59
N GLY A 41 -6.10 -0.54 -7.05
CA GLY A 41 -5.64 0.26 -8.16
C GLY A 41 -4.42 -0.35 -8.81
N VAL A 42 -3.94 0.25 -9.89
CA VAL A 42 -2.77 -0.25 -10.61
C VAL A 42 -1.48 0.24 -9.99
N THR A 43 -1.37 1.54 -9.80
CA THR A 43 -0.15 2.19 -9.30
C THR A 43 -0.47 3.03 -8.07
N ALA A 44 0.39 2.97 -7.06
CA ALA A 44 0.25 3.77 -5.83
C ALA A 44 0.62 5.23 -6.07
N SER A 45 -0.08 5.89 -6.97
CA SER A 45 0.07 7.31 -7.27
C SER A 45 -0.58 8.17 -6.18
N GLU A 46 -0.19 9.44 -6.12
CA GLU A 46 -0.84 10.38 -5.20
C GLU A 46 -2.32 10.53 -5.53
N ALA A 47 -2.68 10.52 -6.83
CA ALA A 47 -4.06 10.60 -7.28
C ALA A 47 -4.89 9.40 -6.79
N LEU A 48 -4.34 8.18 -6.83
CA LEU A 48 -5.01 6.99 -6.30
C LEU A 48 -5.19 7.10 -4.78
N ILE A 49 -4.17 7.56 -4.08
CA ILE A 49 -4.25 7.74 -2.63
C ILE A 49 -5.34 8.75 -2.27
N ASP A 50 -5.39 9.89 -2.97
CA ASP A 50 -6.42 10.90 -2.76
C ASP A 50 -7.83 10.35 -3.02
N ALA A 51 -8.00 9.58 -4.09
CA ALA A 51 -9.27 8.94 -4.42
C ALA A 51 -9.69 7.92 -3.34
N ALA A 52 -8.74 7.14 -2.85
CA ALA A 52 -8.98 6.16 -1.79
C ALA A 52 -9.39 6.84 -0.47
N ILE A 53 -8.74 7.93 -0.11
CA ILE A 53 -9.09 8.72 1.06
C ILE A 53 -10.52 9.26 0.92
N ALA A 54 -10.86 9.83 -0.23
CA ALA A 54 -12.20 10.36 -0.49
C ALA A 54 -13.27 9.26 -0.43
N ALA A 55 -12.92 8.04 -0.82
CA ALA A 55 -13.80 6.87 -0.76
C ALA A 55 -13.92 6.27 0.64
N GLY A 56 -13.12 6.72 1.60
CA GLY A 56 -13.11 6.16 2.95
C GLY A 56 -12.42 4.81 3.06
N ALA A 57 -11.38 4.58 2.27
CA ALA A 57 -10.65 3.31 2.28
C ALA A 57 -9.94 3.06 3.61
N ASP A 58 -9.93 1.81 4.03
CA ASP A 58 -9.16 1.33 5.18
C ASP A 58 -7.81 0.77 4.75
N ALA A 59 -7.70 0.29 3.51
CA ALA A 59 -6.48 -0.22 2.92
C ALA A 59 -6.52 -0.04 1.40
N ILE A 60 -5.34 -0.06 0.78
CA ILE A 60 -5.19 0.04 -0.67
C ILE A 60 -4.35 -1.15 -1.15
N LEU A 61 -4.84 -1.83 -2.19
CA LEU A 61 -4.10 -2.89 -2.88
C LEU A 61 -3.73 -2.42 -4.27
N VAL A 62 -2.45 -2.50 -4.61
CA VAL A 62 -1.95 -2.07 -5.92
C VAL A 62 -1.08 -3.13 -6.58
N HIS A 63 -1.02 -3.10 -7.91
CA HIS A 63 -0.09 -3.92 -8.68
C HIS A 63 1.33 -3.34 -8.63
N HIS A 64 1.47 -2.03 -8.84
CA HIS A 64 2.73 -1.32 -8.72
C HIS A 64 2.76 -0.53 -7.42
N GLY A 65 3.64 -1.01 -6.52
CA GLY A 65 3.83 -0.39 -5.21
C GLY A 65 4.61 0.92 -5.33
N TYR A 66 5.10 1.31 -4.25
CA TYR A 66 5.49 2.64 -3.89
C TYR A 66 7.01 2.74 -3.63
N PHE A 67 7.59 1.66 -3.08
CA PHE A 67 9.03 1.60 -2.86
C PHE A 67 9.69 0.90 -4.04
N TRP A 68 10.51 1.66 -4.77
CA TRP A 68 11.21 1.16 -5.94
C TRP A 68 12.64 0.79 -5.57
N LYS A 69 13.15 -0.30 -6.13
CA LYS A 69 14.54 -0.70 -5.96
C LYS A 69 15.45 0.42 -6.48
N GLY A 70 16.44 0.81 -5.67
CA GLY A 70 17.34 1.90 -6.00
C GLY A 70 16.82 3.29 -5.67
N GLU A 71 15.61 3.39 -5.11
CA GLU A 71 15.07 4.66 -4.66
C GLU A 71 15.87 5.19 -3.45
N ALA A 72 16.04 6.51 -3.39
CA ALA A 72 16.71 7.14 -2.26
C ALA A 72 15.96 6.89 -0.95
N ALA A 73 16.69 6.57 0.12
CA ALA A 73 16.11 6.29 1.43
C ALA A 73 15.43 7.49 2.09
N PRO A 74 15.89 8.75 1.95
CA PRO A 74 15.24 9.88 2.58
C PRO A 74 13.79 10.06 2.17
N VAL A 75 12.95 10.41 3.14
CA VAL A 75 11.51 10.64 2.94
C VAL A 75 11.29 12.11 2.63
N VAL A 76 11.41 12.45 1.36
CA VAL A 76 11.27 13.83 0.87
C VAL A 76 10.43 13.87 -0.42
N GLY A 77 9.92 15.04 -0.75
CA GLY A 77 9.22 15.28 -2.01
C GLY A 77 7.97 14.40 -2.17
N MET A 78 7.86 13.74 -3.31
CA MET A 78 6.71 12.89 -3.64
C MET A 78 6.53 11.73 -2.67
N LYS A 79 7.64 11.11 -2.26
CA LYS A 79 7.63 10.03 -1.27
C LYS A 79 7.03 10.50 0.06
N ARG A 80 7.45 11.68 0.53
CA ARG A 80 6.91 12.28 1.75
C ARG A 80 5.42 12.55 1.64
N ARG A 81 4.97 13.12 0.52
CA ARG A 81 3.55 13.46 0.33
C ARG A 81 2.67 12.22 0.35
N ARG A 82 3.08 11.16 -0.34
CA ARG A 82 2.32 9.90 -0.37
C ARG A 82 2.26 9.25 1.01
N LEU A 83 3.40 9.12 1.68
CA LEU A 83 3.47 8.53 3.01
C LEU A 83 2.67 9.35 4.03
N ALA A 84 2.79 10.66 4.00
CA ALA A 84 2.07 11.53 4.93
C ALA A 84 0.56 11.34 4.81
N LYS A 85 0.04 11.22 3.61
CA LYS A 85 -1.40 10.98 3.37
C LYS A 85 -1.85 9.64 3.91
N LEU A 86 -1.10 8.58 3.62
CA LEU A 86 -1.42 7.23 4.11
C LEU A 86 -1.39 7.19 5.64
N LEU A 87 -0.34 7.70 6.26
CA LEU A 87 -0.18 7.67 7.71
C LEU A 87 -1.21 8.54 8.42
N ALA A 88 -1.54 9.70 7.87
CA ALA A 88 -2.54 10.60 8.45
C ALA A 88 -3.95 9.99 8.47
N HIS A 89 -4.24 9.07 7.55
CA HIS A 89 -5.56 8.44 7.44
C HIS A 89 -5.55 6.96 7.84
N ASP A 90 -4.45 6.48 8.38
CA ASP A 90 -4.28 5.08 8.81
C ASP A 90 -4.59 4.06 7.69
N ILE A 91 -4.10 4.33 6.49
CA ILE A 91 -4.26 3.46 5.33
C ILE A 91 -2.96 2.72 5.02
#